data_63f3a475d30652347bede1983c073fab
#
_entry.id   63f3a475d30652347bede1983c073fab
#
_cell.length_a   1.000
_cell.length_b   1.000
_cell.length_c   1.000
_cell.angle_alpha   90.00
_cell.angle_beta   90.00
_cell.angle_gamma   90.00
#
_symmetry.space_group_name_H-M   'P 1'
#
loop_
_entity.id
_entity.type
_entity.pdbx_description
1 polymer ?
#
loop_
_entity_poly.entity_id
_entity_poly.type
_entity_poly.pdbx_seq_one_letter_code
_entity_poly.pdbx_strand_id
1 'polypeptide(L)'
;IDGIALGEATRGPGFQLTEEDVYKALAANPYGQPNTAKTWKDVSPALPAVAISVFGPPSTSGTYDAFKELILAKGCDANPQMKALKESDKDKHEATCTTLRGSPYYVEQGENDNLIISKLDKNPTSLGIFGFSYLDANKGKIKGVPVQGVAPSYAAIADGSYPGSRPLYIYIKKAHVGVVPGLAEYVAEFLKGAG
;
A
#
# COMPACT_ATOMS: atom_id res chain seq x y z
N ILE A 1 -14.31 4.28 3.87
CA ILE A 1 -13.38 3.31 3.26
C ILE A 1 -12.13 4.09 2.84
N ASP A 2 -10.96 3.48 2.98
CA ASP A 2 -9.67 4.02 2.56
C ASP A 2 -9.03 3.06 1.55
N GLY A 3 -8.26 3.61 0.62
CA GLY A 3 -7.54 2.82 -0.38
C GLY A 3 -6.11 3.30 -0.53
N ILE A 4 -5.15 2.38 -0.33
CA ILE A 4 -3.74 2.62 -0.62
C ILE A 4 -3.46 2.09 -2.01
N ALA A 5 -3.17 2.99 -2.95
CA ALA A 5 -2.94 2.65 -4.34
C ALA A 5 -1.43 2.56 -4.66
N LEU A 6 -1.09 1.59 -5.49
CA LEU A 6 0.15 1.60 -6.24
C LEU A 6 -0.10 2.28 -7.58
N GLY A 7 0.84 3.12 -8.01
CA GLY A 7 0.73 3.84 -9.29
C GLY A 7 2.06 3.95 -10.00
N GLU A 8 1.99 4.19 -11.30
CA GLU A 8 3.12 4.47 -12.17
C GLU A 8 2.81 5.65 -13.08
N ALA A 9 3.80 6.25 -13.72
CA ALA A 9 3.55 7.24 -14.76
C ALA A 9 2.70 6.66 -15.89
N THR A 10 1.87 7.47 -16.56
CA THR A 10 1.05 7.00 -17.71
C THR A 10 1.90 6.33 -18.79
N ARG A 11 3.16 6.78 -18.97
CA ARG A 11 4.17 6.21 -19.91
C ARG A 11 5.03 5.11 -19.27
N GLY A 12 4.68 4.65 -18.08
CA GLY A 12 5.38 3.58 -17.38
C GLY A 12 5.20 2.21 -18.05
N PRO A 13 5.96 1.20 -17.58
CA PRO A 13 6.06 -0.12 -18.24
C PRO A 13 4.78 -0.95 -18.21
N GLY A 14 3.76 -0.55 -17.47
CA GLY A 14 2.51 -1.31 -17.37
C GLY A 14 2.61 -2.47 -16.38
N PHE A 15 2.99 -2.17 -15.16
CA PHE A 15 3.10 -3.18 -14.11
C PHE A 15 1.79 -3.91 -13.85
N GLN A 16 1.89 -5.22 -13.65
CA GLN A 16 0.84 -6.11 -13.14
C GLN A 16 1.49 -6.87 -11.98
N LEU A 17 1.11 -6.59 -10.76
CA LEU A 17 1.80 -7.09 -9.58
C LEU A 17 0.89 -8.00 -8.74
N THR A 18 1.51 -8.94 -8.05
CA THR A 18 0.92 -9.60 -6.90
C THR A 18 1.41 -8.95 -5.61
N GLU A 19 0.73 -9.17 -4.49
CA GLU A 19 1.22 -8.76 -3.17
C GLU A 19 2.58 -9.41 -2.87
N GLU A 20 2.77 -10.66 -3.31
CA GLU A 20 4.03 -11.39 -3.15
C GLU A 20 5.17 -10.76 -3.96
N ASP A 21 4.91 -10.28 -5.19
CA ASP A 21 5.91 -9.57 -5.98
C ASP A 21 6.36 -8.28 -5.28
N VAL A 22 5.41 -7.52 -4.75
CA VAL A 22 5.71 -6.29 -4.00
C VAL A 22 6.52 -6.61 -2.74
N TYR A 23 6.13 -7.64 -1.99
CA TYR A 23 6.86 -8.09 -0.82
C TYR A 23 8.29 -8.51 -1.17
N LYS A 24 8.48 -9.40 -2.15
CA LYS A 24 9.80 -9.86 -2.59
C LYS A 24 10.68 -8.72 -3.10
N ALA A 25 10.10 -7.71 -3.74
CA ALA A 25 10.84 -6.55 -4.22
C ALA A 25 11.32 -5.67 -3.07
N LEU A 26 10.49 -5.43 -2.05
CA LEU A 26 10.68 -4.35 -1.09
C LEU A 26 11.05 -4.81 0.32
N ALA A 27 10.81 -6.05 0.71
CA ALA A 27 11.24 -6.55 2.01
C ALA A 27 12.77 -6.58 2.10
N ALA A 28 13.32 -6.18 3.24
CA ALA A 28 14.76 -6.20 3.50
C ALA A 28 15.31 -7.64 3.49
N ASN A 29 14.55 -8.56 4.08
CA ASN A 29 14.93 -9.97 4.21
C ASN A 29 13.74 -10.87 3.85
N PRO A 30 13.35 -10.97 2.56
CA PRO A 30 12.21 -11.79 2.18
C PRO A 30 12.42 -13.25 2.63
N TYR A 31 11.44 -13.75 3.37
CA TYR A 31 11.48 -15.10 3.95
C TYR A 31 12.71 -15.38 4.82
N GLY A 32 13.28 -14.32 5.44
CA GLY A 32 14.45 -14.42 6.30
C GLY A 32 15.80 -14.45 5.59
N GLN A 33 15.83 -14.24 4.27
CA GLN A 33 17.06 -14.17 3.49
C GLN A 33 17.33 -12.73 3.00
N PRO A 34 18.60 -12.26 2.98
CA PRO A 34 18.93 -10.94 2.45
C PRO A 34 18.42 -10.74 1.03
N ASN A 35 17.76 -9.63 0.78
CA ASN A 35 17.21 -9.33 -0.54
C ASN A 35 18.29 -8.88 -1.52
N THR A 36 18.54 -9.67 -2.56
CA THR A 36 19.53 -9.41 -3.60
C THR A 36 18.92 -8.92 -4.92
N ALA A 37 17.59 -8.89 -5.06
CA ALA A 37 16.91 -8.44 -6.26
C ALA A 37 17.22 -6.96 -6.54
N LYS A 38 17.57 -6.63 -7.78
CA LYS A 38 17.87 -5.26 -8.25
C LYS A 38 16.83 -4.77 -9.24
N THR A 39 16.24 -5.68 -9.99
CA THR A 39 15.21 -5.40 -10.99
C THR A 39 13.93 -6.14 -10.65
N TRP A 40 12.80 -5.66 -11.18
CA TRP A 40 11.53 -6.36 -11.04
C TRP A 40 11.57 -7.76 -11.68
N LYS A 41 12.35 -7.93 -12.75
CA LYS A 41 12.55 -9.24 -13.38
C LYS A 41 13.27 -10.25 -12.46
N ASP A 42 14.10 -9.78 -11.52
CA ASP A 42 14.76 -10.66 -10.53
C ASP A 42 13.74 -11.21 -9.51
N VAL A 43 12.62 -10.51 -9.32
CA VAL A 43 11.51 -10.95 -8.45
C VAL A 43 10.63 -11.96 -9.16
N SER A 44 10.28 -11.68 -10.42
CA SER A 44 9.47 -12.58 -11.24
C SER A 44 9.84 -12.39 -12.73
N PRO A 45 10.06 -13.49 -13.48
CA PRO A 45 10.39 -13.43 -14.91
C PRO A 45 9.36 -12.72 -15.78
N ALA A 46 8.09 -12.65 -15.32
CA ALA A 46 7.00 -11.98 -16.01
C ALA A 46 7.05 -10.46 -15.88
N LEU A 47 7.82 -9.94 -14.94
CA LEU A 47 7.91 -8.50 -14.68
C LEU A 47 8.98 -7.83 -15.56
N PRO A 48 8.85 -6.51 -15.79
CA PRO A 48 9.79 -5.78 -16.65
C PRO A 48 11.20 -5.74 -16.06
N ALA A 49 12.22 -5.77 -16.94
CA ALA A 49 13.63 -5.70 -16.57
C ALA A 49 14.07 -4.26 -16.25
N VAL A 50 13.34 -3.59 -15.37
CA VAL A 50 13.66 -2.24 -14.88
C VAL A 50 14.05 -2.29 -13.41
N ALA A 51 14.85 -1.33 -12.96
CA ALA A 51 15.31 -1.26 -11.58
C ALA A 51 14.12 -1.16 -10.61
N ILE A 52 14.23 -1.85 -9.45
CA ILE A 52 13.29 -1.66 -8.36
C ILE A 52 13.54 -0.26 -7.77
N SER A 53 12.54 0.60 -7.91
CA SER A 53 12.55 1.98 -7.39
C SER A 53 11.11 2.36 -7.05
N VAL A 54 10.83 2.57 -5.77
CA VAL A 54 9.51 2.88 -5.27
C VAL A 54 9.57 4.14 -4.41
N PHE A 55 8.75 5.11 -4.74
CA PHE A 55 8.54 6.31 -3.94
C PHE A 55 7.31 6.10 -3.06
N GLY A 56 7.45 6.26 -1.76
CA GLY A 56 6.36 6.04 -0.83
C GLY A 56 6.34 7.00 0.34
N PRO A 57 5.28 6.95 1.15
CA PRO A 57 5.15 7.77 2.34
C PRO A 57 6.25 7.46 3.37
N PRO A 58 6.55 8.40 4.27
CA PRO A 58 7.51 8.19 5.34
C PRO A 58 6.95 7.25 6.41
N SER A 59 7.84 6.70 7.23
CA SER A 59 7.48 5.76 8.30
C SER A 59 6.56 6.35 9.39
N THR A 60 6.36 7.67 9.41
CA THR A 60 5.41 8.37 10.29
C THR A 60 3.97 8.39 9.75
N SER A 61 3.77 7.98 8.49
CA SER A 61 2.48 8.06 7.79
C SER A 61 1.60 6.83 8.04
N GLY A 62 0.30 7.05 8.27
CA GLY A 62 -0.69 5.98 8.31
C GLY A 62 -0.84 5.22 6.98
N THR A 63 -0.50 5.84 5.84
CA THR A 63 -0.42 5.19 4.53
C THR A 63 0.72 4.16 4.49
N TYR A 64 1.84 4.47 5.11
CA TYR A 64 2.97 3.55 5.26
C TYR A 64 2.57 2.30 6.07
N ASP A 65 1.91 2.49 7.22
CA ASP A 65 1.46 1.37 8.04
C ASP A 65 0.42 0.51 7.31
N ALA A 66 -0.53 1.15 6.64
CA ALA A 66 -1.52 0.45 5.83
C ALA A 66 -0.87 -0.35 4.69
N PHE A 67 0.13 0.19 4.00
CA PHE A 67 0.88 -0.51 2.97
C PHE A 67 1.58 -1.76 3.52
N LYS A 68 2.21 -1.65 4.68
CA LYS A 68 2.85 -2.78 5.37
C LYS A 68 1.86 -3.89 5.69
N GLU A 69 0.70 -3.52 6.24
CA GLU A 69 -0.33 -4.47 6.65
C GLU A 69 -1.04 -5.12 5.46
N LEU A 70 -1.52 -4.29 4.53
CA LEU A 70 -2.41 -4.75 3.46
C LEU A 70 -1.68 -5.39 2.29
N ILE A 71 -0.44 -5.00 2.02
CA ILE A 71 0.32 -5.48 0.87
C ILE A 71 1.50 -6.34 1.30
N LEU A 72 2.43 -5.80 2.11
CA LEU A 72 3.66 -6.54 2.42
C LEU A 72 3.39 -7.78 3.27
N ALA A 73 2.65 -7.66 4.37
CA ALA A 73 2.34 -8.80 5.25
C ALA A 73 1.51 -9.86 4.51
N LYS A 74 0.57 -9.44 3.65
CA LYS A 74 -0.20 -10.36 2.81
C LYS A 74 0.66 -11.10 1.79
N GLY A 75 1.56 -10.38 1.13
CA GLY A 75 2.53 -11.00 0.20
C GLY A 75 3.47 -11.97 0.89
N CYS A 76 3.90 -11.67 2.12
CA CYS A 76 4.68 -12.56 2.96
C CYS A 76 3.89 -13.83 3.34
N ASP A 77 2.62 -13.69 3.71
CA ASP A 77 1.72 -14.77 4.09
C ASP A 77 1.36 -15.73 2.94
N ALA A 78 1.70 -15.38 1.69
CA ALA A 78 1.66 -16.31 0.56
C ALA A 78 2.58 -17.53 0.78
N ASN A 79 3.64 -17.36 1.57
CA ASN A 79 4.49 -18.47 2.02
C ASN A 79 3.87 -19.14 3.27
N PRO A 80 3.54 -20.46 3.23
CA PRO A 80 2.91 -21.16 4.35
C PRO A 80 3.72 -21.11 5.67
N GLN A 81 5.06 -21.09 5.59
CA GLN A 81 5.92 -21.02 6.77
C GLN A 81 5.83 -19.62 7.43
N MET A 82 5.75 -18.56 6.63
CA MET A 82 5.56 -17.20 7.16
C MET A 82 4.17 -17.03 7.75
N LYS A 83 3.15 -17.57 7.10
CA LYS A 83 1.79 -17.60 7.65
C LYS A 83 1.72 -18.34 8.99
N ALA A 84 2.40 -19.48 9.13
CA ALA A 84 2.49 -20.20 10.39
C ALA A 84 3.29 -19.43 11.45
N LEU A 85 4.32 -18.69 11.05
CA LEU A 85 5.12 -17.84 11.93
C LEU A 85 4.26 -16.73 12.58
N LYS A 86 3.26 -16.22 11.89
CA LYS A 86 2.32 -15.22 12.41
C LYS A 86 1.60 -15.66 13.68
N GLU A 87 1.29 -16.96 13.78
CA GLU A 87 0.60 -17.54 14.92
C GLU A 87 1.58 -17.94 16.05
N SER A 88 2.80 -18.35 15.69
CA SER A 88 3.79 -18.85 16.64
C SER A 88 4.70 -17.77 17.22
N ASP A 89 5.03 -16.72 16.46
CA ASP A 89 5.92 -15.62 16.82
C ASP A 89 5.57 -14.38 16.01
N LYS A 90 4.61 -13.63 16.50
CA LYS A 90 4.08 -12.43 15.83
C LYS A 90 5.15 -11.36 15.59
N ASP A 91 6.04 -11.14 16.57
CA ASP A 91 7.07 -10.11 16.46
C ASP A 91 8.08 -10.44 15.37
N LYS A 92 8.48 -11.72 15.31
CA LYS A 92 9.38 -12.21 14.25
C LYS A 92 8.71 -12.17 12.88
N HIS A 93 7.43 -12.52 12.80
CA HIS A 93 6.65 -12.40 11.58
C HIS A 93 6.62 -10.94 11.12
N GLU A 94 6.26 -10.00 11.98
CA GLU A 94 6.22 -8.59 11.65
C GLU A 94 7.59 -8.08 11.18
N ALA A 95 8.66 -8.37 11.92
CA ALA A 95 10.01 -7.98 11.53
C ALA A 95 10.43 -8.53 10.17
N THR A 96 10.06 -9.79 9.84
CA THR A 96 10.42 -10.42 8.57
C THR A 96 9.56 -9.91 7.41
N CYS A 97 8.24 -9.72 7.66
CA CYS A 97 7.27 -9.45 6.61
C CYS A 97 7.08 -7.97 6.29
N THR A 98 7.43 -7.07 7.20
CA THR A 98 7.11 -5.63 7.03
C THR A 98 8.32 -4.69 7.08
N THR A 99 9.53 -5.21 7.31
CA THR A 99 10.75 -4.39 7.26
C THR A 99 11.13 -4.12 5.81
N LEU A 100 11.08 -2.86 5.42
CA LEU A 100 11.41 -2.41 4.06
C LEU A 100 12.91 -2.23 3.85
N ARG A 101 13.35 -2.43 2.61
CA ARG A 101 14.68 -2.01 2.15
C ARG A 101 14.73 -0.48 2.12
N GLY A 102 15.88 0.08 2.42
CA GLY A 102 16.13 1.51 2.24
C GLY A 102 16.40 1.89 0.77
N SER A 103 16.73 3.17 0.57
CA SER A 103 17.18 3.68 -0.74
C SER A 103 18.31 2.80 -1.32
N PRO A 104 18.33 2.59 -2.65
CA PRO A 104 17.47 3.21 -3.68
C PRO A 104 16.14 2.48 -3.96
N TYR A 105 15.82 1.41 -3.26
CA TYR A 105 14.69 0.52 -3.56
C TYR A 105 13.37 1.10 -3.07
N TYR A 106 13.31 1.50 -1.80
CA TYR A 106 12.21 2.27 -1.24
C TYR A 106 12.73 3.63 -0.78
N VAL A 107 12.18 4.70 -1.34
CA VAL A 107 12.60 6.07 -1.09
C VAL A 107 11.45 6.83 -0.47
N GLU A 108 11.57 7.08 0.83
CA GLU A 108 10.59 7.89 1.56
C GLU A 108 10.49 9.29 0.95
N GLN A 109 9.27 9.74 0.74
CA GLN A 109 8.93 11.12 0.38
C GLN A 109 8.23 11.76 1.58
N GLY A 110 8.10 13.06 1.61
CA GLY A 110 7.39 13.72 2.70
C GLY A 110 5.91 13.29 2.78
N GLU A 111 5.20 13.76 3.80
CA GLU A 111 3.78 13.49 4.05
C GLU A 111 2.84 13.95 2.90
N ASN A 112 3.37 14.70 1.92
CA ASN A 112 2.60 15.22 0.79
C ASN A 112 2.75 14.30 -0.42
N ASP A 113 1.74 13.49 -0.70
CA ASP A 113 1.71 12.54 -1.82
C ASP A 113 1.91 13.21 -3.21
N ASN A 114 1.70 14.52 -3.35
CA ASN A 114 2.02 15.22 -4.59
C ASN A 114 3.51 15.19 -4.94
N LEU A 115 4.39 15.02 -3.95
CA LEU A 115 5.82 14.84 -4.19
C LEU A 115 6.08 13.50 -4.88
N ILE A 116 5.39 12.44 -4.49
CA ILE A 116 5.47 11.11 -5.12
C ILE A 116 5.05 11.22 -6.59
N ILE A 117 3.93 11.88 -6.87
CA ILE A 117 3.41 12.07 -8.23
C ILE A 117 4.42 12.82 -9.10
N SER A 118 5.01 13.91 -8.57
CA SER A 118 6.05 14.66 -9.29
C SER A 118 7.31 13.84 -9.57
N LYS A 119 7.66 12.91 -8.66
CA LYS A 119 8.80 11.99 -8.84
C LYS A 119 8.51 10.95 -9.92
N LEU A 120 7.29 10.39 -9.95
CA LEU A 120 6.88 9.42 -10.98
C LEU A 120 6.93 10.02 -12.39
N ASP A 121 6.50 11.26 -12.56
CA ASP A 121 6.57 11.94 -13.86
C ASP A 121 8.02 12.06 -14.40
N LYS A 122 8.98 12.26 -13.50
CA LYS A 122 10.41 12.33 -13.84
C LYS A 122 11.09 10.96 -13.95
N ASN A 123 10.52 9.93 -13.32
CA ASN A 123 11.07 8.58 -13.25
C ASN A 123 10.01 7.56 -13.70
N PRO A 124 9.69 7.46 -15.00
CA PRO A 124 8.54 6.71 -15.48
C PRO A 124 8.61 5.19 -15.28
N THR A 125 9.77 4.65 -14.94
CA THR A 125 9.96 3.22 -14.62
C THR A 125 9.84 2.90 -13.12
N SER A 126 9.58 3.94 -12.30
CA SER A 126 9.40 3.78 -10.86
C SER A 126 7.92 3.60 -10.49
N LEU A 127 7.68 3.05 -9.30
CA LEU A 127 6.35 2.98 -8.69
C LEU A 127 6.18 4.04 -7.61
N GLY A 128 4.94 4.39 -7.34
CA GLY A 128 4.53 5.22 -6.22
C GLY A 128 3.50 4.53 -5.34
N ILE A 129 3.51 4.85 -4.06
CA ILE A 129 2.54 4.40 -3.05
C ILE A 129 1.92 5.64 -2.43
N PHE A 130 0.60 5.75 -2.51
CA PHE A 130 -0.15 6.93 -2.03
C PHE A 130 -1.63 6.58 -1.82
N GLY A 131 -2.37 7.49 -1.21
CA GLY A 131 -3.81 7.35 -1.08
C GLY A 131 -4.51 7.40 -2.44
N PHE A 132 -5.57 6.61 -2.62
CA PHE A 132 -6.32 6.51 -3.88
C PHE A 132 -6.85 7.86 -4.38
N SER A 133 -7.21 8.76 -3.49
CA SER A 133 -7.67 10.11 -3.85
C SER A 133 -6.66 10.88 -4.72
N TYR A 134 -5.37 10.68 -4.47
CA TYR A 134 -4.30 11.30 -5.27
C TYR A 134 -4.17 10.66 -6.65
N LEU A 135 -4.38 9.35 -6.78
CA LEU A 135 -4.46 8.68 -8.07
C LEU A 135 -5.63 9.25 -8.89
N ASP A 136 -6.80 9.33 -8.28
CA ASP A 136 -8.02 9.81 -8.93
C ASP A 136 -7.88 11.26 -9.41
N ALA A 137 -7.28 12.12 -8.60
CA ALA A 137 -7.04 13.52 -8.93
C ALA A 137 -5.96 13.74 -10.01
N ASN A 138 -5.12 12.72 -10.31
CA ASN A 138 -3.96 12.86 -11.19
C ASN A 138 -3.94 11.85 -12.37
N LYS A 139 -5.09 11.35 -12.79
CA LYS A 139 -5.24 10.37 -13.91
C LYS A 139 -4.56 10.77 -15.23
N GLY A 140 -4.31 12.07 -15.44
CA GLY A 140 -3.60 12.55 -16.63
C GLY A 140 -2.08 12.34 -16.60
N LYS A 141 -1.50 12.12 -15.42
CA LYS A 141 -0.04 11.99 -15.21
C LYS A 141 0.37 10.59 -14.78
N ILE A 142 -0.47 9.94 -13.98
CA ILE A 142 -0.23 8.62 -13.41
C ILE A 142 -1.41 7.70 -13.71
N LYS A 143 -1.15 6.40 -13.68
CA LYS A 143 -2.15 5.34 -13.77
C LYS A 143 -1.98 4.36 -12.62
N GLY A 144 -3.07 3.78 -12.17
CA GLY A 144 -3.07 2.75 -11.13
C GLY A 144 -2.44 1.46 -11.61
N VAL A 145 -1.66 0.84 -10.74
CA VAL A 145 -1.08 -0.48 -10.97
C VAL A 145 -2.00 -1.54 -10.39
N PRO A 146 -2.49 -2.49 -11.20
CA PRO A 146 -3.26 -3.60 -10.70
C PRO A 146 -2.44 -4.47 -9.72
N VAL A 147 -3.09 -4.85 -8.61
CA VAL A 147 -2.56 -5.82 -7.65
C VAL A 147 -3.51 -7.00 -7.60
N GLN A 148 -2.99 -8.22 -7.70
CA GLN A 148 -3.80 -9.44 -7.83
C GLN A 148 -4.79 -9.38 -9.01
N GLY A 149 -4.43 -8.69 -10.09
CA GLY A 149 -5.28 -8.51 -11.25
C GLY A 149 -6.39 -7.46 -11.09
N VAL A 150 -6.52 -6.81 -9.93
CA VAL A 150 -7.53 -5.79 -9.65
C VAL A 150 -6.91 -4.41 -9.72
N ALA A 151 -7.43 -3.55 -10.60
CA ALA A 151 -6.99 -2.17 -10.70
C ALA A 151 -7.58 -1.32 -9.55
N PRO A 152 -6.81 -0.36 -8.99
CA PRO A 152 -7.35 0.56 -8.00
C PRO A 152 -8.39 1.48 -8.65
N SER A 153 -9.64 1.28 -8.27
CA SER A 153 -10.78 2.08 -8.70
C SER A 153 -11.68 2.37 -7.50
N TYR A 154 -12.52 3.40 -7.61
CA TYR A 154 -13.49 3.70 -6.56
C TYR A 154 -14.36 2.48 -6.22
N ALA A 155 -14.88 1.79 -7.23
CA ALA A 155 -15.72 0.60 -7.05
C ALA A 155 -14.96 -0.54 -6.34
N ALA A 156 -13.75 -0.87 -6.81
CA ALA A 156 -12.95 -1.95 -6.24
C ALA A 156 -12.45 -1.66 -4.81
N ILE A 157 -12.27 -0.38 -4.46
CA ILE A 157 -11.95 0.04 -3.10
C ILE A 157 -13.19 0.00 -2.22
N ALA A 158 -14.33 0.46 -2.73
CA ALA A 158 -15.58 0.51 -1.98
C ALA A 158 -16.11 -0.90 -1.63
N ASP A 159 -16.00 -1.86 -2.55
CA ASP A 159 -16.42 -3.25 -2.31
C ASP A 159 -15.34 -4.13 -1.67
N GLY A 160 -14.12 -3.60 -1.47
CA GLY A 160 -13.02 -4.30 -0.84
C GLY A 160 -12.30 -5.32 -1.73
N SER A 161 -12.58 -5.37 -3.03
CA SER A 161 -11.91 -6.29 -3.96
C SER A 161 -10.48 -5.89 -4.31
N TYR A 162 -10.13 -4.59 -4.20
CA TYR A 162 -8.75 -4.14 -4.35
C TYR A 162 -7.94 -4.45 -3.09
N PRO A 163 -6.78 -5.13 -3.17
CA PRO A 163 -6.01 -5.57 -2.00
C PRO A 163 -5.57 -4.44 -1.04
N GLY A 164 -5.36 -3.22 -1.57
CA GLY A 164 -5.02 -2.04 -0.79
C GLY A 164 -6.20 -1.35 -0.10
N SER A 165 -7.38 -1.98 -0.03
CA SER A 165 -8.58 -1.41 0.57
C SER A 165 -8.71 -1.79 2.04
N ARG A 166 -9.18 -0.84 2.86
CA ARG A 166 -9.53 -1.09 4.27
C ARG A 166 -10.75 -0.28 4.70
N PRO A 167 -11.56 -0.81 5.64
CA PRO A 167 -12.58 -0.01 6.30
C PRO A 167 -11.92 1.02 7.22
N LEU A 168 -12.53 2.21 7.29
CA LEU A 168 -12.24 3.19 8.34
C LEU A 168 -13.32 3.10 9.41
N TYR A 169 -12.92 3.25 10.66
CA TYR A 169 -13.82 3.16 11.81
C TYR A 169 -13.84 4.47 12.59
N ILE A 170 -15.02 4.88 13.01
CA ILE A 170 -15.21 5.98 13.96
C ILE A 170 -15.36 5.35 15.35
N TYR A 171 -14.53 5.78 16.28
CA TYR A 171 -14.62 5.35 17.67
C TYR A 171 -15.19 6.46 18.52
N ILE A 172 -16.26 6.17 19.25
CA ILE A 172 -16.86 7.08 20.21
C ILE A 172 -16.79 6.46 21.60
N LYS A 173 -16.55 7.29 22.60
CA LYS A 173 -16.59 6.84 23.99
C LYS A 173 -18.05 6.58 24.38
N LYS A 174 -18.42 5.33 24.62
CA LYS A 174 -19.80 4.91 24.92
C LYS A 174 -20.42 5.69 26.09
N ALA A 175 -19.61 6.01 27.10
CA ALA A 175 -20.07 6.79 28.29
C ALA A 175 -20.44 8.25 27.94
N HIS A 176 -20.09 8.76 26.75
CA HIS A 176 -20.44 10.11 26.31
C HIS A 176 -21.75 10.14 25.51
N VAL A 177 -22.23 8.99 25.06
CA VAL A 177 -23.50 8.89 24.32
C VAL A 177 -24.65 9.21 25.28
N GLY A 178 -25.46 10.20 24.91
CA GLY A 178 -26.55 10.71 25.76
C GLY A 178 -26.12 11.71 26.86
N VAL A 179 -24.80 11.90 27.06
CA VAL A 179 -24.25 12.90 28.00
C VAL A 179 -23.76 14.13 27.28
N VAL A 180 -23.05 13.92 26.14
CA VAL A 180 -22.60 15.02 25.27
C VAL A 180 -23.70 15.31 24.25
N PRO A 181 -24.33 16.50 24.31
CA PRO A 181 -25.40 16.85 23.37
C PRO A 181 -24.92 16.80 21.92
N GLY A 182 -25.72 16.21 21.03
CA GLY A 182 -25.44 16.15 19.59
C GLY A 182 -24.42 15.10 19.15
N LEU A 183 -23.81 14.33 20.06
CA LEU A 183 -22.78 13.35 19.68
C LEU A 183 -23.33 12.25 18.77
N ALA A 184 -24.48 11.68 19.12
CA ALA A 184 -25.08 10.60 18.33
C ALA A 184 -25.57 11.10 16.97
N GLU A 185 -26.19 12.28 16.95
CA GLU A 185 -26.68 12.94 15.76
C GLU A 185 -25.53 13.32 14.81
N TYR A 186 -24.42 13.84 15.36
CA TYR A 186 -23.22 14.15 14.60
C TYR A 186 -22.65 12.90 13.91
N VAL A 187 -22.49 11.81 14.64
CA VAL A 187 -21.98 10.56 14.06
C VAL A 187 -22.93 10.01 13.01
N ALA A 188 -24.24 10.03 13.26
CA ALA A 188 -25.24 9.59 12.29
C ALA A 188 -25.20 10.43 10.99
N GLU A 189 -25.06 11.73 11.11
CA GLU A 189 -24.96 12.63 9.95
C GLU A 189 -23.65 12.46 9.21
N PHE A 190 -22.52 12.32 9.93
CA PHE A 190 -21.22 12.03 9.33
C PHE A 190 -21.25 10.74 8.48
N LEU A 191 -21.87 9.68 8.99
CA LEU A 191 -21.97 8.40 8.29
C LEU A 191 -22.85 8.48 7.02
N LYS A 192 -23.82 9.38 6.94
CA LYS A 192 -24.61 9.60 5.72
C LYS A 192 -23.79 10.23 4.58
N GLY A 193 -22.81 11.07 4.93
CA GLY A 193 -21.95 11.74 3.95
C GLY A 193 -20.68 10.96 3.62
N ALA A 194 -20.42 9.82 4.28
CA ALA A 194 -19.20 9.02 4.12
C ALA A 194 -19.34 7.89 3.08
N GLY A 195 -20.44 7.85 2.32
CA GLY A 195 -20.76 6.84 1.30
C GLY A 195 -20.41 7.25 -0.12
#